data_ce93494c92a8e9bc701acfd30a435281
#
_entry.id   ce93494c92a8e9bc701acfd30a435281
#
_cell.length_a   1.000
_cell.length_b   1.000
_cell.length_c   1.000
_cell.angle_alpha   90.00
_cell.angle_beta   90.00
_cell.angle_gamma   90.00
#
_symmetry.space_group_name_H-M   'P 1'
#
loop_
_entity.id
_entity.type
_entity.pdbx_description
1 polymer ?
#
loop_
_entity_poly.entity_id
_entity_poly.type
_entity_poly.pdbx_seq_one_letter_code
_entity_poly.pdbx_strand_id
1 'polypeptide(L)'
;MEKSAVCSSRLTVSDKVKPMLVALGVMSLGLAASTVANPALAIAFNDYKLNADIELTQAVISANVLPQPGKELIAVGVNDSYQRYLMVYGYQGNKLVELDRMLLTNDLLRYDVYQAENDPQAHPSSKNKQQKLFFTTADSLYQYVPRSDAFSSQLDTSSQLEKVADISSITVTDNADYIARGRFAYDINRDGYGDVFLSDFTQSHLLLAQEDGSLQKQSVPLKPIVEVTRSGAEYSRPEVFSADMNFDARPDLVRVGEGMLEVYHQLDDGSFDSVANFVAVSQPISGINWWNKRDAYGRQLDQSDLLYRKVEQIKDINGDGITDLVVRYTKSSGVFDRSNDYEVYLGSKQLVGETQQASINFGREAATVIRADGTLTGLRFSDLDNDKIDEVVVSGFDIGVSQIIGALLSGSIDQDVYVFKMDANSKFPKKANESEQVELNFSLTSGQSGEPIVALADINGDGFKELLLSDSDDTLKIFVGQSGSQPFSRKSHQLNFTLPTEGSMLSVSDVNGDGRDDLLVQYGRQDDKALQRQIHLFIADD
;
A
#
# COMPACT_ATOMS: atom_id res chain seq x y z
N MET A 1 -44.85 -13.61 -64.13
CA MET A 1 -46.27 -13.94 -64.00
C MET A 1 -46.70 -13.42 -62.66
N GLU A 2 -47.28 -12.39 -62.75
CA GLU A 2 -48.65 -11.82 -62.48
C GLU A 2 -48.72 -11.36 -61.04
N LYS A 3 -48.76 -10.04 -60.81
CA LYS A 3 -49.88 -9.04 -60.88
C LYS A 3 -50.99 -9.44 -59.89
N SER A 4 -51.54 -8.61 -59.05
CA SER A 4 -52.14 -7.29 -59.23
C SER A 4 -52.56 -6.76 -57.85
N ALA A 5 -52.41 -5.54 -57.45
CA ALA A 5 -53.13 -4.34 -57.82
C ALA A 5 -54.51 -4.13 -57.11
N VAL A 6 -54.60 -2.98 -56.43
CA VAL A 6 -55.67 -1.95 -56.45
C VAL A 6 -56.84 -2.15 -55.52
N CYS A 7 -57.18 -1.26 -54.62
CA CYS A 7 -58.03 -0.09 -54.87
C CYS A 7 -58.30 0.78 -53.66
N SER A 8 -58.17 2.05 -53.88
CA SER A 8 -58.62 3.27 -53.31
C SER A 8 -60.09 3.34 -52.92
N SER A 9 -60.42 4.20 -51.92
CA SER A 9 -61.54 5.12 -52.04
C SER A 9 -61.39 6.32 -51.07
N ARG A 10 -61.45 7.48 -51.70
CA ARG A 10 -61.61 8.79 -51.06
C ARG A 10 -63.05 8.96 -50.57
N LEU A 11 -63.20 9.69 -49.45
CA LEU A 11 -64.34 10.53 -49.26
C LEU A 11 -63.94 11.80 -48.49
N THR A 12 -64.16 12.91 -49.13
CA THR A 12 -64.07 14.28 -48.68
C THR A 12 -65.40 14.70 -48.03
N VAL A 13 -65.35 15.33 -46.87
CA VAL A 13 -66.38 16.34 -46.47
C VAL A 13 -65.72 17.47 -45.74
N SER A 14 -65.95 18.66 -46.28
CA SER A 14 -65.66 19.99 -45.78
C SER A 14 -66.61 20.31 -44.62
N ASP A 15 -66.06 20.95 -43.54
CA ASP A 15 -66.72 22.17 -43.05
C ASP A 15 -65.80 22.97 -42.12
N LYS A 16 -65.90 24.26 -42.28
CA LYS A 16 -65.12 25.34 -41.68
C LYS A 16 -65.56 25.59 -40.24
N VAL A 17 -64.62 25.63 -39.31
CA VAL A 17 -64.76 26.39 -38.05
C VAL A 17 -63.47 27.11 -37.77
N LYS A 18 -63.57 28.42 -37.51
CA LYS A 18 -62.50 29.39 -37.27
C LYS A 18 -61.67 29.04 -36.01
N PRO A 19 -60.40 29.37 -35.98
CA PRO A 19 -59.58 29.10 -34.80
C PRO A 19 -59.77 30.20 -33.73
N MET A 20 -60.06 29.76 -32.53
CA MET A 20 -59.92 30.56 -31.31
C MET A 20 -58.52 30.42 -30.81
N LEU A 21 -57.73 31.49 -30.82
CA LEU A 21 -56.39 31.55 -30.23
C LEU A 21 -56.50 31.37 -28.71
N VAL A 22 -56.06 30.24 -28.21
CA VAL A 22 -55.71 30.06 -26.80
C VAL A 22 -54.18 30.11 -26.73
N ALA A 23 -53.64 31.18 -26.20
CA ALA A 23 -52.21 31.30 -25.88
C ALA A 23 -51.90 30.40 -24.70
N LEU A 24 -51.33 29.21 -24.96
CA LEU A 24 -50.66 28.42 -23.93
C LEU A 24 -49.30 29.05 -23.70
N GLY A 25 -49.15 29.73 -22.55
CA GLY A 25 -47.85 30.11 -22.02
C GLY A 25 -47.10 28.87 -21.64
N VAL A 26 -46.03 28.54 -22.38
CA VAL A 26 -45.03 27.57 -21.98
C VAL A 26 -44.20 28.24 -20.87
N MET A 27 -44.56 27.94 -19.61
CA MET A 27 -43.64 28.15 -18.50
C MET A 27 -42.51 27.15 -18.66
N SER A 28 -41.36 27.60 -19.17
CA SER A 28 -40.10 26.89 -19.00
C SER A 28 -39.75 26.96 -17.51
N LEU A 29 -40.03 25.87 -16.79
CA LEU A 29 -39.34 25.61 -15.53
C LEU A 29 -37.86 25.43 -15.86
N GLY A 30 -37.08 26.47 -15.71
CA GLY A 30 -35.67 26.37 -15.56
C GLY A 30 -35.39 25.62 -14.26
N LEU A 31 -35.01 24.34 -14.34
CA LEU A 31 -34.30 23.70 -13.24
C LEU A 31 -32.98 24.50 -13.12
N ALA A 32 -32.97 25.46 -12.21
CA ALA A 32 -31.73 25.92 -11.64
C ALA A 32 -31.17 24.71 -10.86
N ALA A 33 -30.21 24.03 -11.46
CA ALA A 33 -29.32 23.19 -10.67
C ALA A 33 -28.64 24.15 -9.69
N SER A 34 -29.20 24.26 -8.49
CA SER A 34 -28.44 24.78 -7.37
C SER A 34 -27.32 23.78 -7.15
N THR A 35 -26.13 24.12 -7.59
CA THR A 35 -24.92 23.56 -7.04
C THR A 35 -24.96 23.95 -5.56
N VAL A 36 -25.48 23.06 -4.72
CA VAL A 36 -25.19 23.10 -3.30
C VAL A 36 -23.68 22.86 -3.26
N ALA A 37 -22.92 23.94 -3.13
CA ALA A 37 -21.56 23.81 -2.65
C ALA A 37 -21.72 23.13 -1.29
N ASN A 38 -21.37 21.85 -1.19
CA ASN A 38 -21.18 21.22 0.10
C ASN A 38 -20.23 22.16 0.86
N PRO A 39 -20.60 22.63 2.07
CA PRO A 39 -19.62 23.27 2.91
C PRO A 39 -18.48 22.25 3.01
N ALA A 40 -17.27 22.63 2.65
CA ALA A 40 -16.09 21.80 2.86
C ALA A 40 -16.19 21.36 4.31
N LEU A 41 -16.34 20.05 4.54
CA LEU A 41 -16.35 19.46 5.87
C LEU A 41 -15.06 19.95 6.55
N ALA A 42 -15.20 20.61 7.68
CA ALA A 42 -14.05 21.13 8.40
C ALA A 42 -13.25 19.94 8.93
N ILE A 43 -12.01 19.79 8.52
CA ILE A 43 -11.12 18.78 9.08
C ILE A 43 -10.80 19.19 10.51
N ALA A 44 -11.20 18.36 11.46
CA ALA A 44 -10.94 18.53 12.88
C ALA A 44 -10.43 17.23 13.48
N PHE A 45 -9.62 17.33 14.54
CA PHE A 45 -9.07 16.18 15.23
C PHE A 45 -9.19 16.34 16.74
N ASN A 46 -9.48 15.23 17.40
CA ASN A 46 -9.30 15.07 18.83
C ASN A 46 -7.92 14.44 19.09
N ASP A 47 -7.11 15.09 19.91
CA ASP A 47 -5.71 14.73 20.18
C ASP A 47 -5.61 13.87 21.46
N TYR A 48 -5.03 12.68 21.33
CA TYR A 48 -4.81 11.73 22.43
C TYR A 48 -3.35 11.29 22.48
N LYS A 49 -2.72 11.47 23.65
CA LYS A 49 -1.31 11.08 23.87
C LYS A 49 -1.22 10.03 24.95
N LEU A 50 -0.40 9.02 24.68
CA LEU A 50 -0.03 7.98 25.62
C LEU A 50 1.49 7.93 25.74
N ASN A 51 2.02 8.00 26.96
CA ASN A 51 3.41 7.67 27.22
C ASN A 51 3.48 6.22 27.69
N ALA A 52 4.02 5.35 26.81
CA ALA A 52 4.25 3.96 27.15
C ALA A 52 5.38 3.82 28.18
N ASP A 53 5.34 2.78 29.00
CA ASP A 53 6.42 2.42 29.91
C ASP A 53 7.56 1.64 29.24
N ILE A 54 7.49 1.49 27.91
CA ILE A 54 8.50 0.90 27.04
C ILE A 54 8.99 1.92 26.01
N GLU A 55 10.25 1.82 25.60
CA GLU A 55 10.78 2.49 24.43
C GLU A 55 10.34 1.71 23.18
N LEU A 56 9.63 2.39 22.28
CA LEU A 56 9.11 1.77 21.06
C LEU A 56 10.26 1.44 20.10
N THR A 57 10.38 0.19 19.70
CA THR A 57 11.44 -0.27 18.80
C THR A 57 10.94 -0.57 17.39
N GLN A 58 9.62 -0.61 17.21
CA GLN A 58 8.96 -0.88 15.94
C GLN A 58 7.79 0.09 15.76
N ALA A 59 7.35 0.25 14.51
CA ALA A 59 6.14 1.00 14.20
C ALA A 59 4.92 0.37 14.89
N VAL A 60 4.11 1.21 15.53
CA VAL A 60 2.84 0.78 16.13
C VAL A 60 1.88 0.37 15.01
N ILE A 61 1.23 -0.76 15.17
CA ILE A 61 0.30 -1.33 14.21
C ILE A 61 -1.11 -1.15 14.72
N SER A 62 -2.01 -0.62 13.89
CA SER A 62 -3.45 -0.64 14.15
C SER A 62 -4.04 -1.93 13.57
N ALA A 63 -4.67 -2.78 14.41
CA ALA A 63 -5.28 -4.04 13.98
C ALA A 63 -6.33 -4.51 15.00
N ASN A 64 -7.38 -5.17 14.51
CA ASN A 64 -8.43 -5.77 15.34
C ASN A 64 -7.96 -7.16 15.83
N VAL A 65 -7.26 -7.23 16.95
CA VAL A 65 -6.71 -8.49 17.50
C VAL A 65 -7.44 -8.98 18.74
N LEU A 66 -8.28 -8.14 19.35
CA LEU A 66 -9.08 -8.52 20.52
C LEU A 66 -10.56 -8.75 20.13
N PRO A 67 -11.32 -9.52 20.91
CA PRO A 67 -12.72 -9.82 20.60
C PRO A 67 -13.67 -8.66 20.97
N GLN A 68 -13.27 -7.42 20.75
CA GLN A 68 -14.06 -6.22 21.02
C GLN A 68 -14.17 -5.35 19.76
N PRO A 69 -15.17 -4.48 19.64
CA PRO A 69 -15.28 -3.57 18.49
C PRO A 69 -14.14 -2.55 18.46
N GLY A 70 -13.70 -2.20 17.26
CA GLY A 70 -12.62 -1.25 17.03
C GLY A 70 -11.29 -1.96 16.79
N LYS A 71 -10.24 -1.16 16.59
CA LYS A 71 -8.89 -1.65 16.43
C LYS A 71 -8.05 -1.33 17.64
N GLU A 72 -7.14 -2.22 17.93
CA GLU A 72 -6.12 -2.01 18.93
C GLU A 72 -4.86 -1.45 18.29
N LEU A 73 -4.06 -0.75 19.12
CA LEU A 73 -2.73 -0.30 18.80
C LEU A 73 -1.72 -1.29 19.39
N ILE A 74 -1.03 -2.00 18.51
CA ILE A 74 -0.03 -3.01 18.86
C ILE A 74 1.33 -2.35 18.88
N ALA A 75 1.90 -2.19 20.07
CA ALA A 75 3.21 -1.59 20.28
C ALA A 75 4.23 -2.64 20.74
N VAL A 76 5.41 -2.61 20.16
CA VAL A 76 6.52 -3.48 20.51
C VAL A 76 7.72 -2.64 20.92
N GLY A 77 8.33 -2.99 22.03
CA GLY A 77 9.45 -2.22 22.55
C GLY A 77 10.19 -2.90 23.69
N VAL A 78 11.04 -2.12 24.35
CA VAL A 78 11.87 -2.57 25.48
C VAL A 78 11.67 -1.68 26.69
N ASN A 79 11.69 -2.26 27.89
CA ASN A 79 11.69 -1.48 29.12
C ASN A 79 13.12 -1.04 29.52
N ASP A 80 13.26 -0.33 30.64
CA ASP A 80 14.56 0.16 31.13
C ASP A 80 15.55 -0.97 31.50
N SER A 81 15.07 -2.21 31.62
CA SER A 81 15.87 -3.41 31.86
C SER A 81 16.15 -4.19 30.57
N TYR A 82 15.87 -3.62 29.40
CA TYR A 82 16.00 -4.24 28.07
C TYR A 82 15.17 -5.52 27.89
N GLN A 83 14.11 -5.69 28.69
CA GLN A 83 13.15 -6.75 28.46
C GLN A 83 12.18 -6.33 27.35
N ARG A 84 11.89 -7.24 26.43
CA ARG A 84 11.03 -6.97 25.27
C ARG A 84 9.57 -7.21 25.64
N TYR A 85 8.70 -6.29 25.23
CA TYR A 85 7.26 -6.36 25.48
C TYR A 85 6.47 -6.15 24.20
N LEU A 86 5.34 -6.86 24.11
CA LEU A 86 4.18 -6.50 23.33
C LEU A 86 3.20 -5.80 24.27
N MET A 87 2.72 -4.63 23.84
CA MET A 87 1.67 -3.87 24.50
C MET A 87 0.50 -3.72 23.55
N VAL A 88 -0.70 -3.95 24.02
CA VAL A 88 -1.94 -3.77 23.26
C VAL A 88 -2.73 -2.66 23.91
N TYR A 89 -2.93 -1.57 23.19
CA TYR A 89 -3.71 -0.42 23.64
C TYR A 89 -5.01 -0.32 22.84
N GLY A 90 -6.06 0.19 23.48
CA GLY A 90 -7.33 0.48 22.82
C GLY A 90 -7.77 1.91 23.07
N TYR A 91 -8.54 2.44 22.13
CA TYR A 91 -9.21 3.72 22.29
C TYR A 91 -10.57 3.50 22.94
N GLN A 92 -10.71 3.91 24.20
CA GLN A 92 -11.93 3.69 25.00
C GLN A 92 -12.25 4.92 25.85
N GLY A 93 -13.48 5.40 25.78
CA GLY A 93 -13.94 6.52 26.61
C GLY A 93 -13.09 7.78 26.44
N ASN A 94 -12.73 8.12 25.21
CA ASN A 94 -11.92 9.27 24.82
C ASN A 94 -10.51 9.27 25.45
N LYS A 95 -9.90 8.12 25.55
CA LYS A 95 -8.50 7.95 25.96
C LYS A 95 -7.90 6.66 25.46
N LEU A 96 -6.58 6.62 25.36
CA LEU A 96 -5.83 5.39 25.13
C LEU A 96 -5.63 4.67 26.46
N VAL A 97 -5.98 3.38 26.50
CA VAL A 97 -5.84 2.51 27.66
C VAL A 97 -5.09 1.24 27.30
N GLU A 98 -4.25 0.74 28.21
CA GLU A 98 -3.64 -0.58 28.06
C GLU A 98 -4.70 -1.66 28.26
N LEU A 99 -4.80 -2.56 27.30
CA LEU A 99 -5.76 -3.68 27.28
C LEU A 99 -5.08 -5.01 27.56
N ASP A 100 -3.86 -5.19 27.06
CA ASP A 100 -3.07 -6.38 27.31
C ASP A 100 -1.57 -6.10 27.22
N ARG A 101 -0.78 -7.00 27.82
CA ARG A 101 0.67 -6.91 27.88
C ARG A 101 1.27 -8.32 27.86
N MET A 102 2.32 -8.52 27.07
CA MET A 102 3.04 -9.80 27.02
C MET A 102 4.56 -9.56 27.04
N LEU A 103 5.28 -10.28 27.89
CA LEU A 103 6.75 -10.35 27.85
C LEU A 103 7.16 -11.23 26.66
N LEU A 104 8.02 -10.71 25.77
CA LEU A 104 8.52 -11.42 24.60
C LEU A 104 9.83 -12.14 24.95
N THR A 105 9.84 -13.46 24.83
CA THR A 105 11.04 -14.28 25.06
C THR A 105 12.08 -14.08 23.95
N ASN A 106 13.36 -14.38 24.23
CA ASN A 106 14.47 -14.08 23.31
C ASN A 106 14.50 -14.99 22.06
N ASP A 107 13.77 -16.07 22.06
CA ASP A 107 13.64 -16.99 20.91
C ASP A 107 12.63 -16.50 19.86
N LEU A 108 11.77 -15.53 20.21
CA LEU A 108 10.89 -14.88 19.24
C LEU A 108 11.69 -13.94 18.33
N LEU A 109 11.65 -14.18 17.04
CA LEU A 109 12.47 -13.49 16.03
C LEU A 109 11.72 -12.42 15.25
N ARG A 110 10.46 -12.71 14.90
CA ARG A 110 9.59 -11.81 14.11
C ARG A 110 8.16 -11.89 14.62
N TYR A 111 7.40 -10.83 14.35
CA TYR A 111 5.96 -10.80 14.51
C TYR A 111 5.32 -10.14 13.30
N ASP A 112 4.07 -10.46 13.02
CA ASP A 112 3.29 -9.77 12.01
C ASP A 112 1.78 -10.01 12.18
N VAL A 113 0.99 -9.13 11.57
CA VAL A 113 -0.47 -9.22 11.48
C VAL A 113 -0.91 -8.75 10.10
N TYR A 114 -1.86 -9.45 9.50
CA TYR A 114 -2.48 -8.99 8.26
C TYR A 114 -3.34 -7.76 8.54
N GLN A 115 -3.10 -6.68 7.79
CA GLN A 115 -3.85 -5.42 7.88
C GLN A 115 -4.63 -5.22 6.57
N ALA A 116 -5.91 -5.57 6.58
CA ALA A 116 -6.77 -5.50 5.40
C ALA A 116 -6.92 -4.06 4.85
N GLU A 117 -6.82 -3.05 5.69
CA GLU A 117 -6.94 -1.64 5.28
C GLU A 117 -5.76 -1.17 4.44
N ASN A 118 -4.59 -1.73 4.68
CA ASN A 118 -3.36 -1.41 3.96
C ASN A 118 -3.21 -2.22 2.66
N ASP A 119 -4.16 -3.11 2.38
CA ASP A 119 -4.21 -3.88 1.14
C ASP A 119 -5.32 -3.33 0.24
N PRO A 120 -4.98 -2.58 -0.83
CA PRO A 120 -5.97 -2.04 -1.76
C PRO A 120 -6.83 -3.13 -2.43
N GLN A 121 -6.36 -4.37 -2.41
CA GLN A 121 -7.02 -5.51 -3.02
C GLN A 121 -7.68 -6.44 -1.98
N ALA A 122 -7.74 -6.02 -0.70
CA ALA A 122 -8.33 -6.82 0.37
C ALA A 122 -9.78 -7.22 0.06
N HIS A 123 -10.13 -8.45 0.41
CA HIS A 123 -11.51 -8.90 0.32
C HIS A 123 -12.41 -8.03 1.22
N PRO A 124 -13.58 -7.56 0.76
CA PRO A 124 -14.43 -6.66 1.54
C PRO A 124 -14.81 -7.18 2.93
N SER A 125 -14.93 -8.51 3.09
CA SER A 125 -15.25 -9.12 4.38
C SER A 125 -14.11 -9.13 5.38
N SER A 126 -12.86 -8.92 4.96
CA SER A 126 -11.69 -8.97 5.85
C SER A 126 -11.58 -7.76 6.75
N LYS A 127 -12.11 -6.61 6.34
CA LYS A 127 -12.00 -5.33 7.07
C LYS A 127 -12.57 -5.37 8.49
N ASN A 128 -13.60 -6.19 8.73
CA ASN A 128 -14.28 -6.29 10.02
C ASN A 128 -14.01 -7.60 10.77
N LYS A 129 -13.11 -8.46 10.25
CA LYS A 129 -12.76 -9.73 10.91
C LYS A 129 -11.70 -9.50 11.99
N GLN A 130 -11.78 -10.29 13.06
CA GLN A 130 -10.69 -10.35 14.03
C GLN A 130 -9.43 -10.88 13.34
N GLN A 131 -8.34 -10.14 13.48
CA GLN A 131 -7.06 -10.43 12.84
C GLN A 131 -6.17 -11.26 13.77
N LYS A 132 -5.37 -12.14 13.19
CA LYS A 132 -4.43 -12.97 13.93
C LYS A 132 -3.06 -12.33 13.96
N LEU A 133 -2.51 -12.15 15.16
CA LEU A 133 -1.14 -11.71 15.37
C LEU A 133 -0.25 -12.92 15.53
N PHE A 134 0.74 -13.04 14.67
CA PHE A 134 1.66 -14.18 14.63
C PHE A 134 3.06 -13.80 15.11
N PHE A 135 3.74 -14.80 15.69
CA PHE A 135 5.15 -14.73 16.08
C PHE A 135 5.91 -15.92 15.52
N THR A 136 7.16 -15.73 15.13
CA THR A 136 8.04 -16.81 14.69
C THR A 136 9.25 -16.95 15.59
N THR A 137 9.64 -18.20 15.85
CA THR A 137 10.98 -18.59 16.27
C THR A 137 11.76 -19.11 15.05
N ALA A 138 12.90 -19.74 15.25
CA ALA A 138 13.67 -20.36 14.17
C ALA A 138 12.93 -21.54 13.50
N ASP A 139 12.05 -22.23 14.23
CA ASP A 139 11.42 -23.49 13.83
C ASP A 139 9.91 -23.56 14.07
N SER A 140 9.30 -22.54 14.65
CA SER A 140 7.90 -22.58 15.06
C SER A 140 7.17 -21.27 14.77
N LEU A 141 5.91 -21.39 14.37
CA LEU A 141 4.95 -20.29 14.25
C LEU A 141 3.99 -20.35 15.43
N TYR A 142 3.81 -19.22 16.09
CA TYR A 142 2.89 -19.02 17.20
C TYR A 142 1.84 -17.99 16.84
N GLN A 143 0.63 -18.16 17.37
CA GLN A 143 -0.43 -17.17 17.34
C GLN A 143 -0.59 -16.55 18.73
N TYR A 144 -0.77 -15.25 18.79
CA TYR A 144 -1.13 -14.53 20.01
C TYR A 144 -2.56 -14.90 20.44
N VAL A 145 -2.72 -15.21 21.71
CA VAL A 145 -4.01 -15.49 22.35
C VAL A 145 -4.24 -14.45 23.44
N PRO A 146 -5.21 -13.54 23.28
CA PRO A 146 -5.52 -12.54 24.29
C PRO A 146 -5.89 -13.17 25.63
N ARG A 147 -5.53 -12.54 26.75
CA ARG A 147 -5.99 -12.98 28.07
C ARG A 147 -7.49 -12.79 28.22
N SER A 148 -8.16 -13.79 28.78
CA SER A 148 -9.60 -13.70 29.07
C SER A 148 -9.92 -12.75 30.24
N ASP A 149 -8.95 -12.49 31.12
CA ASP A 149 -9.08 -11.63 32.30
C ASP A 149 -8.10 -10.45 32.18
N ALA A 150 -8.58 -9.33 31.73
CA ALA A 150 -7.84 -8.12 31.35
C ALA A 150 -6.99 -7.49 32.48
N PHE A 151 -6.90 -8.05 33.69
CA PHE A 151 -6.23 -7.44 34.84
C PHE A 151 -5.55 -8.42 35.80
N SER A 152 -5.19 -9.64 35.38
CA SER A 152 -4.40 -10.49 36.26
C SER A 152 -2.94 -10.03 36.25
N SER A 153 -2.43 -9.63 37.39
CA SER A 153 -1.07 -9.11 37.59
C SER A 153 0.04 -10.18 37.50
N GLN A 154 -0.28 -11.39 37.07
CA GLN A 154 0.69 -12.48 36.87
C GLN A 154 1.11 -12.50 35.39
N LEU A 155 2.34 -12.09 35.12
CA LEU A 155 3.05 -12.19 33.85
C LEU A 155 3.44 -13.65 33.56
N ASP A 156 2.47 -14.51 33.26
CA ASP A 156 2.76 -15.84 32.71
C ASP A 156 2.71 -15.74 31.17
N THR A 157 3.87 -15.68 30.56
CA THR A 157 4.04 -15.50 29.12
C THR A 157 3.68 -16.75 28.31
N SER A 158 3.71 -17.92 28.95
CA SER A 158 3.45 -19.19 28.27
C SER A 158 1.99 -19.39 27.86
N SER A 159 1.07 -18.65 28.47
CA SER A 159 -0.37 -18.74 28.21
C SER A 159 -0.89 -17.87 27.06
N GLN A 160 -0.07 -16.94 26.52
CA GLN A 160 -0.49 -15.98 25.49
C GLN A 160 -0.01 -16.33 24.07
N LEU A 161 0.73 -17.41 23.91
CA LEU A 161 1.20 -17.91 22.62
C LEU A 161 0.79 -19.35 22.44
N GLU A 162 0.04 -19.61 21.37
CA GLU A 162 -0.32 -20.95 20.93
C GLU A 162 0.53 -21.32 19.71
N LYS A 163 1.22 -22.46 19.77
CA LYS A 163 1.95 -22.98 18.61
C LYS A 163 0.96 -23.48 17.57
N VAL A 164 1.03 -22.92 16.36
CA VAL A 164 0.10 -23.26 15.27
C VAL A 164 0.76 -24.07 14.16
N ALA A 165 2.08 -23.99 14.00
CA ALA A 165 2.79 -24.80 13.01
C ALA A 165 4.29 -24.96 13.31
N ASP A 166 4.87 -26.06 12.80
CA ASP A 166 6.31 -26.17 12.61
C ASP A 166 6.70 -25.50 11.29
N ILE A 167 7.74 -24.67 11.32
CA ILE A 167 8.22 -23.91 10.17
C ILE A 167 9.71 -24.15 9.94
N SER A 168 10.17 -23.80 8.73
CA SER A 168 11.56 -23.58 8.39
C SER A 168 11.64 -22.20 7.78
N SER A 169 12.55 -21.36 8.24
CA SER A 169 12.63 -19.96 7.80
C SER A 169 14.07 -19.50 7.60
N ILE A 170 14.30 -18.67 6.58
CA ILE A 170 15.55 -17.92 6.41
C ILE A 170 15.70 -16.80 7.46
N THR A 171 14.65 -16.54 8.23
CA THR A 171 14.68 -15.49 9.24
C THR A 171 15.49 -15.96 10.43
N VAL A 172 16.77 -15.60 10.41
CA VAL A 172 17.70 -15.74 11.52
C VAL A 172 18.15 -14.34 11.89
N THR A 173 18.18 -14.04 13.18
CA THR A 173 18.72 -12.77 13.67
C THR A 173 19.84 -13.04 14.65
N ASP A 174 20.94 -12.34 14.47
CA ASP A 174 22.07 -12.37 15.39
C ASP A 174 21.86 -11.44 16.59
N ASN A 175 20.86 -10.57 16.53
CA ASN A 175 20.56 -9.60 17.57
C ASN A 175 19.24 -9.93 18.28
N ALA A 176 19.37 -10.52 19.48
CA ALA A 176 18.26 -10.88 20.34
C ALA A 176 17.63 -9.69 21.09
N ASP A 177 18.24 -8.50 21.05
CA ASP A 177 17.78 -7.33 21.81
C ASP A 177 16.48 -6.76 21.26
N TYR A 178 16.17 -7.02 19.97
CA TYR A 178 14.99 -6.51 19.31
C TYR A 178 14.25 -7.61 18.56
N ILE A 179 12.92 -7.47 18.52
CA ILE A 179 12.07 -8.23 17.61
C ILE A 179 11.58 -7.29 16.52
N ALA A 180 11.57 -7.72 15.26
CA ALA A 180 11.15 -6.88 14.15
C ALA A 180 9.88 -7.40 13.50
N ARG A 181 9.11 -6.49 12.87
CA ARG A 181 7.99 -6.86 12.03
C ARG A 181 8.48 -7.63 10.80
N GLY A 182 7.90 -8.81 10.56
CA GLY A 182 8.34 -9.72 9.51
C GLY A 182 7.72 -9.48 8.15
N ARG A 183 6.57 -8.81 8.10
CA ARG A 183 5.75 -8.62 6.90
C ARG A 183 5.53 -9.94 6.15
N PHE A 184 5.07 -10.96 6.88
CA PHE A 184 4.81 -12.30 6.36
C PHE A 184 3.33 -12.70 6.43
N ALA A 185 2.46 -11.85 6.98
CA ALA A 185 1.03 -12.06 7.06
C ALA A 185 0.31 -11.30 5.92
N TYR A 186 -0.44 -12.03 5.08
CA TYR A 186 -1.17 -11.53 3.91
C TYR A 186 -2.48 -12.29 3.75
N ASP A 187 -3.42 -11.76 2.98
CA ASP A 187 -4.54 -12.52 2.41
C ASP A 187 -4.13 -12.95 0.99
N ILE A 188 -3.39 -14.06 0.91
CA ILE A 188 -2.70 -14.48 -0.32
C ILE A 188 -3.68 -14.96 -1.39
N ASN A 189 -4.73 -15.67 -0.96
CA ASN A 189 -5.74 -16.27 -1.84
C ASN A 189 -7.02 -15.44 -1.97
N ARG A 190 -7.08 -14.28 -1.29
CA ARG A 190 -8.21 -13.34 -1.22
C ARG A 190 -9.52 -13.94 -0.74
N ASP A 191 -9.45 -14.84 0.24
CA ASP A 191 -10.62 -15.39 0.91
C ASP A 191 -11.08 -14.58 2.13
N GLY A 192 -10.33 -13.54 2.48
CA GLY A 192 -10.60 -12.63 3.60
C GLY A 192 -10.01 -13.08 4.94
N TYR A 193 -9.15 -14.10 4.95
CA TYR A 193 -8.41 -14.53 6.14
C TYR A 193 -6.93 -14.19 5.98
N GLY A 194 -6.26 -13.91 7.07
CA GLY A 194 -4.82 -13.63 7.05
C GLY A 194 -3.99 -14.90 7.01
N ASP A 195 -3.32 -15.12 5.90
CA ASP A 195 -2.39 -16.22 5.66
C ASP A 195 -0.97 -15.86 6.09
N VAL A 196 -0.09 -16.87 6.09
CA VAL A 196 1.33 -16.70 6.40
C VAL A 196 2.20 -17.17 5.23
N PHE A 197 3.11 -16.30 4.77
CA PHE A 197 4.10 -16.59 3.73
C PHE A 197 5.52 -16.55 4.29
N LEU A 198 6.16 -17.70 4.35
CA LEU A 198 7.53 -17.86 4.88
C LEU A 198 8.43 -18.54 3.86
N SER A 199 9.66 -18.05 3.72
CA SER A 199 10.67 -18.71 2.88
C SER A 199 11.66 -19.48 3.73
N ASP A 200 12.00 -20.69 3.30
CA ASP A 200 13.18 -21.41 3.77
C ASP A 200 14.35 -21.23 2.79
N PHE A 201 15.46 -21.93 2.99
CA PHE A 201 16.66 -21.81 2.15
C PHE A 201 16.50 -22.39 0.74
N THR A 202 15.38 -23.08 0.44
CA THR A 202 15.16 -23.82 -0.82
C THR A 202 13.86 -23.49 -1.53
N GLN A 203 12.83 -23.08 -0.78
CA GLN A 203 11.47 -22.84 -1.25
C GLN A 203 10.71 -21.93 -0.31
N SER A 204 9.46 -21.65 -0.61
CA SER A 204 8.56 -20.91 0.28
C SER A 204 7.39 -21.77 0.71
N HIS A 205 6.83 -21.44 1.86
CA HIS A 205 5.70 -22.12 2.50
C HIS A 205 4.55 -21.13 2.67
N LEU A 206 3.39 -21.53 2.21
CA LEU A 206 2.12 -20.86 2.45
C LEU A 206 1.42 -21.62 3.58
N LEU A 207 0.92 -20.91 4.56
CA LEU A 207 0.02 -21.45 5.58
C LEU A 207 -1.30 -20.70 5.38
N LEU A 208 -2.20 -21.30 4.60
CA LEU A 208 -3.47 -20.72 4.19
C LEU A 208 -4.49 -20.89 5.32
N ALA A 209 -5.02 -19.77 5.81
CA ALA A 209 -5.99 -19.77 6.88
C ALA A 209 -7.36 -20.26 6.37
N GLN A 210 -8.00 -21.11 7.14
CA GLN A 210 -9.32 -21.66 6.83
C GLN A 210 -10.39 -21.03 7.71
N GLU A 211 -11.65 -21.15 7.30
CA GLU A 211 -12.80 -20.63 8.04
C GLU A 211 -12.90 -21.19 9.47
N ASP A 212 -12.46 -22.42 9.69
CA ASP A 212 -12.44 -23.07 11.01
C ASP A 212 -11.26 -22.62 11.90
N GLY A 213 -10.41 -21.73 11.38
CA GLY A 213 -9.24 -21.20 12.06
C GLY A 213 -7.98 -22.05 11.93
N SER A 214 -8.03 -23.20 11.26
CA SER A 214 -6.86 -24.03 10.96
C SER A 214 -5.98 -23.37 9.88
N LEU A 215 -4.73 -23.84 9.75
CA LEU A 215 -3.78 -23.42 8.72
C LEU A 215 -3.45 -24.61 7.81
N GLN A 216 -3.81 -24.50 6.54
CA GLN A 216 -3.42 -25.48 5.52
C GLN A 216 -2.02 -25.14 5.00
N LYS A 217 -1.05 -26.04 5.19
CA LYS A 217 0.32 -25.82 4.73
C LYS A 217 0.51 -26.31 3.29
N GLN A 218 1.05 -25.45 2.44
CA GLN A 218 1.49 -25.73 1.08
C GLN A 218 2.92 -25.25 0.87
N SER A 219 3.74 -26.03 0.16
CA SER A 219 5.06 -25.59 -0.31
C SER A 219 4.99 -25.20 -1.78
N VAL A 220 5.59 -24.08 -2.13
CA VAL A 220 5.73 -23.59 -3.49
C VAL A 220 7.21 -23.40 -3.83
N PRO A 221 7.67 -23.69 -5.07
CA PRO A 221 9.09 -23.69 -5.42
C PRO A 221 9.67 -22.27 -5.63
N LEU A 222 9.19 -21.31 -4.85
CA LEU A 222 9.67 -19.95 -4.80
C LEU A 222 10.93 -19.87 -3.94
N LYS A 223 12.10 -19.85 -4.58
CA LYS A 223 13.39 -19.81 -3.90
C LYS A 223 13.70 -18.42 -3.35
N PRO A 224 14.38 -18.32 -2.19
CA PRO A 224 14.85 -17.03 -1.69
C PRO A 224 15.85 -16.40 -2.66
N ILE A 225 15.96 -15.08 -2.58
CA ILE A 225 17.03 -14.34 -3.24
C ILE A 225 18.29 -14.52 -2.37
N VAL A 226 19.43 -14.83 -3.02
CA VAL A 226 20.70 -15.03 -2.34
C VAL A 226 21.70 -14.02 -2.85
N GLU A 227 22.23 -13.20 -1.95
CA GLU A 227 23.33 -12.27 -2.20
C GLU A 227 24.58 -12.77 -1.47
N VAL A 228 25.70 -12.81 -2.21
CA VAL A 228 27.00 -13.18 -1.61
C VAL A 228 27.71 -11.92 -1.18
N THR A 229 27.92 -11.79 0.12
CA THR A 229 28.64 -10.68 0.74
C THR A 229 29.98 -11.12 1.32
N ARG A 230 30.74 -10.20 1.90
CA ARG A 230 32.00 -10.54 2.60
C ARG A 230 31.77 -11.40 3.85
N SER A 231 30.63 -11.24 4.49
CA SER A 231 30.23 -11.97 5.69
C SER A 231 29.62 -13.34 5.39
N GLY A 232 29.34 -13.64 4.13
CA GLY A 232 28.73 -14.89 3.70
C GLY A 232 27.51 -14.68 2.78
N ALA A 233 26.68 -15.69 2.67
CA ALA A 233 25.44 -15.61 1.90
C ALA A 233 24.35 -14.96 2.75
N GLU A 234 23.74 -13.90 2.22
CA GLU A 234 22.57 -13.24 2.76
C GLU A 234 21.34 -13.69 1.99
N TYR A 235 20.31 -14.09 2.72
CA TYR A 235 19.05 -14.59 2.15
C TYR A 235 17.95 -13.59 2.38
N SER A 236 17.18 -13.32 1.33
CA SER A 236 15.96 -12.51 1.42
C SER A 236 14.78 -13.22 0.76
N ARG A 237 13.59 -12.88 1.23
CA ARG A 237 12.35 -13.42 0.66
C ARG A 237 12.22 -13.00 -0.82
N PRO A 238 11.72 -13.88 -1.72
CA PRO A 238 11.40 -13.49 -3.09
C PRO A 238 10.30 -12.42 -3.09
N GLU A 239 10.41 -11.46 -3.99
CA GLU A 239 9.34 -10.51 -4.28
C GLU A 239 8.26 -11.25 -5.08
N VAL A 240 7.03 -11.22 -4.59
CA VAL A 240 5.87 -11.91 -5.18
C VAL A 240 4.73 -10.92 -5.29
N PHE A 241 4.06 -10.92 -6.43
CA PHE A 241 2.85 -10.15 -6.69
C PHE A 241 1.64 -11.08 -6.70
N SER A 242 0.46 -10.51 -6.50
CA SER A 242 -0.81 -11.22 -6.51
C SER A 242 -1.71 -10.60 -7.58
N ALA A 243 -2.03 -11.35 -8.65
CA ALA A 243 -2.82 -10.84 -9.77
C ALA A 243 -3.47 -11.98 -10.56
N ASP A 244 -4.68 -11.76 -11.10
CA ASP A 244 -5.33 -12.71 -12.02
C ASP A 244 -4.63 -12.71 -13.38
N MET A 245 -3.93 -13.80 -13.69
CA MET A 245 -3.13 -13.96 -14.91
C MET A 245 -3.80 -14.86 -15.95
N ASN A 246 -4.91 -15.54 -15.59
CA ASN A 246 -5.61 -16.50 -16.44
C ASN A 246 -7.09 -16.16 -16.69
N PHE A 247 -7.60 -15.05 -16.11
CA PHE A 247 -8.98 -14.56 -16.25
C PHE A 247 -10.03 -15.44 -15.56
N ASP A 248 -9.69 -16.04 -14.44
CA ASP A 248 -10.62 -16.82 -13.61
C ASP A 248 -11.12 -16.09 -12.38
N ALA A 249 -10.76 -14.82 -12.22
CA ALA A 249 -11.08 -13.90 -11.14
C ALA A 249 -10.46 -14.29 -9.77
N ARG A 250 -9.48 -15.19 -9.79
CA ARG A 250 -8.69 -15.54 -8.61
C ARG A 250 -7.27 -14.96 -8.74
N PRO A 251 -6.67 -14.50 -7.65
CA PRO A 251 -5.31 -14.00 -7.70
C PRO A 251 -4.29 -15.15 -7.78
N ASP A 252 -3.45 -15.10 -8.79
CA ASP A 252 -2.31 -16.00 -8.92
C ASP A 252 -1.10 -15.43 -8.20
N LEU A 253 -0.14 -16.28 -7.80
CA LEU A 253 1.17 -15.84 -7.34
C LEU A 253 2.08 -15.60 -8.54
N VAL A 254 2.63 -14.39 -8.63
CA VAL A 254 3.48 -13.98 -9.75
C VAL A 254 4.85 -13.58 -9.23
N ARG A 255 5.89 -14.24 -9.75
CA ARG A 255 7.29 -13.91 -9.52
C ARG A 255 7.91 -13.37 -10.80
N VAL A 256 8.78 -12.36 -10.66
CA VAL A 256 9.55 -11.85 -11.79
C VAL A 256 10.73 -12.77 -12.07
N GLY A 257 10.84 -13.26 -13.31
CA GLY A 257 11.98 -13.98 -13.83
C GLY A 257 12.82 -13.11 -14.79
N GLU A 258 13.66 -13.74 -15.59
CA GLU A 258 14.50 -13.07 -16.59
C GLU A 258 13.74 -12.98 -17.92
N GLY A 259 13.16 -11.78 -18.21
CA GLY A 259 12.35 -11.53 -19.40
C GLY A 259 10.99 -12.24 -19.40
N MET A 260 10.54 -12.74 -18.29
CA MET A 260 9.26 -13.45 -18.14
C MET A 260 8.72 -13.31 -16.72
N LEU A 261 7.44 -13.64 -16.55
CA LEU A 261 6.79 -13.83 -15.26
C LEU A 261 6.57 -15.33 -15.02
N GLU A 262 6.87 -15.79 -13.82
CA GLU A 262 6.57 -17.13 -13.32
C GLU A 262 5.24 -17.04 -12.58
N VAL A 263 4.22 -17.74 -13.04
CA VAL A 263 2.85 -17.67 -12.54
C VAL A 263 2.44 -19.01 -11.94
N TYR A 264 2.02 -19.01 -10.69
CA TYR A 264 1.45 -20.16 -10.00
C TYR A 264 -0.04 -19.89 -9.82
N HIS A 265 -0.87 -20.55 -10.67
CA HIS A 265 -2.31 -20.30 -10.65
C HIS A 265 -2.96 -20.80 -9.36
N GLN A 266 -3.90 -20.00 -8.87
CA GLN A 266 -4.73 -20.39 -7.73
C GLN A 266 -5.77 -21.41 -8.17
N LEU A 267 -5.90 -22.49 -7.39
CA LEU A 267 -6.84 -23.56 -7.59
C LEU A 267 -8.18 -23.30 -6.89
N ASP A 268 -9.19 -24.13 -7.21
CA ASP A 268 -10.55 -23.99 -6.64
C ASP A 268 -10.62 -24.16 -5.11
N ASP A 269 -9.63 -24.81 -4.51
CA ASP A 269 -9.52 -25.01 -3.06
C ASP A 269 -8.69 -23.93 -2.35
N GLY A 270 -8.34 -22.84 -3.06
CA GLY A 270 -7.53 -21.74 -2.55
C GLY A 270 -6.02 -22.03 -2.51
N SER A 271 -5.58 -23.23 -2.83
CA SER A 271 -4.16 -23.57 -2.99
C SER A 271 -3.61 -23.07 -4.35
N PHE A 272 -2.33 -23.27 -4.60
CA PHE A 272 -1.66 -22.81 -5.83
C PHE A 272 -0.98 -23.96 -6.57
N ASP A 273 -0.81 -23.80 -7.87
CA ASP A 273 -0.05 -24.73 -8.70
C ASP A 273 1.35 -24.98 -8.11
N SER A 274 1.82 -26.23 -8.17
CA SER A 274 3.18 -26.60 -7.77
C SER A 274 4.23 -26.36 -8.87
N VAL A 275 3.81 -26.05 -10.07
CA VAL A 275 4.66 -25.81 -11.25
C VAL A 275 4.25 -24.47 -11.87
N ALA A 276 5.24 -23.62 -12.13
CA ALA A 276 4.98 -22.31 -12.72
C ALA A 276 4.56 -22.43 -14.20
N ASN A 277 3.58 -21.62 -14.57
CA ASN A 277 3.33 -21.23 -15.96
C ASN A 277 4.15 -19.97 -16.27
N PHE A 278 4.56 -19.79 -17.53
CA PHE A 278 5.43 -18.68 -17.91
C PHE A 278 4.71 -17.73 -18.85
N VAL A 279 4.70 -16.45 -18.46
CA VAL A 279 4.21 -15.35 -19.30
C VAL A 279 5.40 -14.54 -19.79
N ALA A 280 5.62 -14.53 -21.11
CA ALA A 280 6.72 -13.78 -21.71
C ALA A 280 6.44 -12.26 -21.62
N VAL A 281 7.46 -11.51 -21.25
CA VAL A 281 7.45 -10.05 -21.27
C VAL A 281 8.45 -9.57 -22.32
N SER A 282 8.00 -8.69 -23.22
CA SER A 282 8.85 -8.19 -24.31
C SER A 282 10.00 -7.31 -23.84
N GLN A 283 9.90 -6.77 -22.63
CA GLN A 283 10.89 -5.89 -22.01
C GLN A 283 11.96 -6.72 -21.29
N PRO A 284 13.21 -6.26 -21.27
CA PRO A 284 14.29 -6.91 -20.51
C PRO A 284 14.15 -6.64 -19.01
N ILE A 285 13.13 -7.26 -18.41
CA ILE A 285 12.94 -7.26 -16.95
C ILE A 285 13.82 -8.33 -16.31
N SER A 286 14.16 -8.13 -15.02
CA SER A 286 14.94 -9.10 -14.25
C SER A 286 14.37 -9.23 -12.85
N GLY A 287 14.22 -10.46 -12.38
CA GLY A 287 13.86 -10.79 -10.98
C GLY A 287 15.05 -10.72 -10.03
N ILE A 288 16.25 -10.44 -10.54
CA ILE A 288 17.46 -10.27 -9.74
C ILE A 288 17.88 -8.81 -9.81
N ASN A 289 18.10 -8.18 -8.65
CA ASN A 289 18.59 -6.80 -8.54
C ASN A 289 20.09 -6.72 -8.91
N TRP A 290 20.45 -7.14 -10.13
CA TRP A 290 21.85 -7.22 -10.60
C TRP A 290 22.58 -5.88 -10.56
N TRP A 291 21.88 -4.78 -10.65
CA TRP A 291 22.41 -3.42 -10.56
C TRP A 291 22.87 -3.04 -9.14
N ASN A 292 22.45 -3.78 -8.10
CA ASN A 292 22.88 -3.61 -6.71
C ASN A 292 24.02 -4.55 -6.34
N LYS A 293 24.49 -5.39 -7.27
CA LYS A 293 25.57 -6.34 -6.99
C LYS A 293 26.83 -5.63 -6.51
N ARG A 294 27.47 -6.26 -5.56
CA ARG A 294 28.79 -5.86 -5.05
C ARG A 294 29.85 -6.82 -5.58
N ASP A 295 31.06 -6.32 -5.79
CA ASP A 295 32.21 -7.18 -6.09
C ASP A 295 32.64 -8.00 -4.86
N ALA A 296 33.57 -8.93 -5.04
CA ALA A 296 34.10 -9.75 -3.96
C ALA A 296 34.74 -8.93 -2.80
N TYR A 297 34.98 -7.65 -3.00
CA TYR A 297 35.49 -6.72 -1.99
C TYR A 297 34.40 -5.86 -1.36
N GLY A 298 33.12 -6.10 -1.68
CA GLY A 298 31.96 -5.37 -1.16
C GLY A 298 31.78 -3.97 -1.77
N ARG A 299 32.46 -3.65 -2.88
CA ARG A 299 32.26 -2.39 -3.60
C ARG A 299 31.08 -2.54 -4.54
N GLN A 300 30.19 -1.55 -4.55
CA GLN A 300 29.09 -1.50 -5.53
C GLN A 300 29.66 -1.44 -6.95
N LEU A 301 28.90 -1.98 -7.90
CA LEU A 301 29.16 -1.76 -9.32
C LEU A 301 29.16 -0.26 -9.61
N ASP A 302 29.91 0.13 -10.64
CA ASP A 302 29.85 1.49 -11.15
C ASP A 302 28.42 1.81 -11.58
N GLN A 303 27.83 2.82 -10.94
CA GLN A 303 26.46 3.25 -11.17
C GLN A 303 26.38 4.37 -12.23
N SER A 304 27.51 4.76 -12.81
CA SER A 304 27.60 5.91 -13.72
C SER A 304 27.07 5.64 -15.13
N ASP A 305 26.87 4.39 -15.51
CA ASP A 305 26.32 3.99 -16.82
C ASP A 305 25.46 2.73 -16.65
N LEU A 306 24.27 2.89 -16.11
CA LEU A 306 23.33 1.82 -15.88
C LEU A 306 22.04 2.02 -16.67
N LEU A 307 21.56 0.92 -17.22
CA LEU A 307 20.24 0.84 -17.86
C LEU A 307 19.58 -0.46 -17.40
N TYR A 308 18.49 -0.35 -16.67
CA TYR A 308 17.73 -1.52 -16.22
C TYR A 308 16.24 -1.26 -16.05
N ARG A 309 15.48 -2.34 -16.01
CA ARG A 309 14.04 -2.35 -15.74
C ARG A 309 13.73 -3.22 -14.53
N LYS A 310 13.01 -2.65 -13.58
CA LYS A 310 12.47 -3.35 -12.42
C LYS A 310 10.95 -3.33 -12.49
N VAL A 311 10.31 -4.47 -12.29
CA VAL A 311 8.84 -4.53 -12.12
C VAL A 311 8.49 -3.92 -10.78
N GLU A 312 7.58 -2.96 -10.76
CA GLU A 312 7.11 -2.27 -9.55
C GLU A 312 5.70 -2.69 -9.16
N GLN A 313 4.82 -2.97 -10.16
CA GLN A 313 3.45 -3.40 -9.91
C GLN A 313 2.99 -4.39 -10.99
N ILE A 314 2.17 -5.35 -10.57
CA ILE A 314 1.40 -6.26 -11.41
C ILE A 314 -0.02 -6.25 -10.85
N LYS A 315 -0.93 -5.44 -11.42
CA LYS A 315 -2.32 -5.29 -10.99
C LYS A 315 -3.13 -4.58 -12.07
N ASP A 316 -4.44 -4.69 -12.02
CA ASP A 316 -5.35 -3.84 -12.81
C ASP A 316 -5.26 -2.40 -12.28
N ILE A 317 -4.75 -1.47 -13.07
CA ILE A 317 -4.58 -0.06 -12.67
C ILE A 317 -5.58 0.88 -13.36
N ASN A 318 -6.25 0.39 -14.43
CA ASN A 318 -7.20 1.18 -15.20
C ASN A 318 -8.66 0.76 -14.98
N GLY A 319 -8.91 -0.23 -14.11
CA GLY A 319 -10.23 -0.71 -13.72
C GLY A 319 -10.96 -1.51 -14.81
N ASP A 320 -10.26 -2.04 -15.82
CA ASP A 320 -10.86 -2.81 -16.91
C ASP A 320 -10.99 -4.33 -16.60
N GLY A 321 -10.54 -4.77 -15.45
CA GLY A 321 -10.54 -6.16 -14.98
C GLY A 321 -9.40 -7.00 -15.56
N ILE A 322 -8.42 -6.39 -16.22
CA ILE A 322 -7.26 -7.07 -16.78
C ILE A 322 -6.00 -6.59 -16.04
N THR A 323 -5.16 -7.51 -15.66
CA THR A 323 -3.91 -7.19 -14.97
C THR A 323 -2.94 -6.44 -15.88
N ASP A 324 -2.41 -5.32 -15.40
CA ASP A 324 -1.40 -4.50 -16.08
C ASP A 324 -0.02 -4.69 -15.44
N LEU A 325 1.02 -4.23 -16.15
CA LEU A 325 2.41 -4.31 -15.73
C LEU A 325 3.01 -2.91 -15.66
N VAL A 326 3.54 -2.53 -14.51
CA VAL A 326 4.27 -1.28 -14.32
C VAL A 326 5.74 -1.57 -14.08
N VAL A 327 6.58 -0.96 -14.89
CA VAL A 327 8.03 -1.21 -14.90
C VAL A 327 8.77 0.11 -14.71
N ARG A 328 9.59 0.19 -13.68
CA ARG A 328 10.52 1.29 -13.53
C ARG A 328 11.70 1.12 -14.50
N TYR A 329 11.85 2.07 -15.40
CA TYR A 329 12.97 2.18 -16.30
C TYR A 329 13.98 3.16 -15.74
N THR A 330 15.12 2.67 -15.32
CA THR A 330 16.21 3.48 -14.79
C THR A 330 17.31 3.64 -15.82
N LYS A 331 17.70 4.88 -16.07
CA LYS A 331 18.86 5.25 -16.88
C LYS A 331 19.78 6.15 -16.07
N SER A 332 21.04 5.83 -16.07
CA SER A 332 22.08 6.65 -15.47
C SER A 332 23.15 6.91 -16.52
N SER A 333 23.53 8.18 -16.74
CA SER A 333 24.60 8.60 -17.65
C SER A 333 25.73 9.35 -16.92
N GLY A 334 25.72 9.29 -15.59
CA GLY A 334 26.71 9.90 -14.70
C GLY A 334 26.25 9.79 -13.25
N VAL A 335 27.12 10.15 -12.33
CA VAL A 335 26.83 10.07 -10.88
C VAL A 335 25.66 10.98 -10.50
N PHE A 336 25.43 12.07 -11.23
CA PHE A 336 24.38 13.07 -10.98
C PHE A 336 23.33 13.15 -12.09
N ASP A 337 23.34 12.21 -13.03
CA ASP A 337 22.40 12.18 -14.15
C ASP A 337 21.72 10.82 -14.17
N ARG A 338 20.76 10.66 -13.27
CA ARG A 338 19.92 9.47 -13.15
C ARG A 338 18.47 9.85 -13.29
N SER A 339 17.76 9.17 -14.18
CA SER A 339 16.32 9.29 -14.33
C SER A 339 15.63 7.95 -14.09
N ASN A 340 14.48 8.02 -13.45
CA ASN A 340 13.55 6.90 -13.31
C ASN A 340 12.24 7.31 -13.99
N ASP A 341 11.85 6.56 -15.00
CA ASP A 341 10.52 6.65 -15.59
C ASP A 341 9.72 5.40 -15.21
N TYR A 342 8.39 5.49 -15.13
CA TYR A 342 7.57 4.30 -14.96
C TYR A 342 6.78 4.05 -16.23
N GLU A 343 7.13 2.96 -16.90
CA GLU A 343 6.49 2.47 -18.12
C GLU A 343 5.29 1.61 -17.73
N VAL A 344 4.11 1.92 -18.26
CA VAL A 344 2.86 1.19 -17.99
C VAL A 344 2.49 0.39 -19.24
N TYR A 345 2.38 -0.91 -19.10
CA TYR A 345 2.01 -1.86 -20.13
C TYR A 345 0.64 -2.44 -19.82
N LEU A 346 -0.38 -2.01 -20.55
CA LEU A 346 -1.73 -2.52 -20.35
C LEU A 346 -1.82 -3.98 -20.81
N GLY A 347 -2.48 -4.79 -19.99
CA GLY A 347 -2.74 -6.18 -20.27
C GLY A 347 -3.78 -6.38 -21.35
N SER A 348 -3.73 -7.52 -21.98
CA SER A 348 -4.76 -7.97 -22.93
C SER A 348 -4.91 -9.48 -22.88
N LYS A 349 -6.13 -9.96 -23.10
CA LYS A 349 -6.41 -11.39 -23.13
C LYS A 349 -5.92 -12.02 -24.45
N GLN A 350 -5.16 -13.10 -24.35
CA GLN A 350 -4.80 -13.95 -25.46
C GLN A 350 -5.15 -15.41 -25.19
N LEU A 351 -5.30 -16.20 -26.23
CA LEU A 351 -5.48 -17.65 -26.12
C LEU A 351 -4.18 -18.35 -26.55
N VAL A 352 -3.68 -19.25 -25.70
CA VAL A 352 -2.37 -19.90 -25.87
C VAL A 352 -2.53 -21.42 -25.95
N GLY A 353 -1.67 -22.06 -26.72
CA GLY A 353 -1.60 -23.51 -26.84
C GLY A 353 -2.75 -24.13 -27.64
N GLU A 354 -2.70 -25.44 -27.77
CA GLU A 354 -3.72 -26.24 -28.49
C GLU A 354 -5.07 -26.24 -27.75
N THR A 355 -5.04 -26.11 -26.44
CA THR A 355 -6.22 -26.05 -25.55
C THR A 355 -6.90 -24.69 -25.51
N GLN A 356 -6.36 -23.69 -26.23
CA GLN A 356 -6.87 -22.31 -26.24
C GLN A 356 -7.05 -21.75 -24.82
N GLN A 357 -6.10 -22.02 -23.93
CA GLN A 357 -6.12 -21.50 -22.55
C GLN A 357 -5.96 -19.99 -22.56
N ALA A 358 -6.77 -19.30 -21.77
CA ALA A 358 -6.65 -17.85 -21.59
C ALA A 358 -5.35 -17.52 -20.84
N SER A 359 -4.65 -16.52 -21.33
CA SER A 359 -3.43 -15.99 -20.72
C SER A 359 -3.35 -14.50 -20.97
N ILE A 360 -2.55 -13.82 -20.20
CA ILE A 360 -2.32 -12.39 -20.35
C ILE A 360 -1.18 -12.13 -21.34
N ASN A 361 -1.29 -11.03 -22.08
CA ASN A 361 -0.24 -10.51 -22.94
C ASN A 361 -0.05 -9.03 -22.69
N PHE A 362 1.18 -8.62 -22.44
CA PHE A 362 1.56 -7.22 -22.32
C PHE A 362 2.10 -6.70 -23.65
N GLY A 363 1.73 -5.48 -24.02
CA GLY A 363 2.18 -4.85 -25.27
C GLY A 363 3.71 -4.72 -25.34
N ARG A 364 4.24 -4.59 -26.58
CA ARG A 364 5.68 -4.36 -26.79
C ARG A 364 6.12 -2.94 -26.42
N GLU A 365 5.20 -1.99 -26.50
CA GLU A 365 5.43 -0.59 -26.18
C GLU A 365 4.58 -0.20 -24.98
N ALA A 366 5.09 0.66 -24.12
CA ALA A 366 4.32 1.21 -23.03
C ALA A 366 3.11 1.99 -23.56
N ALA A 367 1.94 1.73 -23.02
CA ALA A 367 0.71 2.48 -23.34
C ALA A 367 0.82 3.93 -22.88
N THR A 368 1.50 4.13 -21.76
CA THR A 368 1.80 5.44 -21.18
C THR A 368 3.06 5.36 -20.33
N VAL A 369 3.67 6.53 -20.06
CA VAL A 369 4.88 6.64 -19.24
C VAL A 369 4.67 7.75 -18.22
N ILE A 370 4.80 7.42 -16.95
CA ILE A 370 4.81 8.38 -15.85
C ILE A 370 6.22 8.95 -15.76
N ARG A 371 6.32 10.24 -15.98
CA ARG A 371 7.59 10.97 -15.96
C ARG A 371 7.40 12.34 -15.35
N ALA A 372 8.34 12.77 -14.52
CA ALA A 372 8.43 14.14 -14.03
C ALA A 372 9.90 14.54 -13.92
N ASP A 373 10.16 15.75 -13.49
CA ASP A 373 11.51 16.26 -13.32
C ASP A 373 12.22 15.52 -12.16
N GLY A 374 13.51 15.30 -12.30
CA GLY A 374 14.35 14.62 -11.32
C GLY A 374 14.27 13.08 -11.35
N THR A 375 14.81 12.47 -10.31
CA THR A 375 14.77 11.00 -10.10
C THR A 375 13.52 10.64 -9.31
N LEU A 376 12.59 9.94 -9.95
CA LEU A 376 11.33 9.53 -9.30
C LEU A 376 11.55 8.35 -8.34
N THR A 377 10.87 8.43 -7.18
CA THR A 377 10.90 7.41 -6.12
C THR A 377 9.53 7.33 -5.42
N GLY A 378 9.32 6.28 -4.64
CA GLY A 378 8.12 6.20 -3.79
C GLY A 378 6.81 6.10 -4.56
N LEU A 379 6.82 5.44 -5.74
CA LEU A 379 5.61 5.23 -6.55
C LEU A 379 4.51 4.55 -5.74
N ARG A 380 3.33 5.16 -5.69
CA ARG A 380 2.12 4.61 -5.07
C ARG A 380 0.96 4.73 -6.03
N PHE A 381 0.22 3.65 -6.16
CA PHE A 381 -1.07 3.62 -6.83
C PHE A 381 -2.17 3.63 -5.78
N SER A 382 -3.13 4.51 -5.92
CA SER A 382 -4.27 4.64 -5.01
C SER A 382 -5.44 5.27 -5.73
N ASP A 383 -6.61 4.66 -5.61
CA ASP A 383 -7.87 5.29 -5.98
C ASP A 383 -8.11 6.46 -5.02
N LEU A 384 -7.96 7.69 -5.51
CA LEU A 384 -8.07 8.93 -4.73
C LEU A 384 -9.48 9.47 -4.66
N ASP A 385 -10.32 9.19 -5.67
CA ASP A 385 -11.65 9.74 -5.79
C ASP A 385 -12.76 8.68 -5.90
N ASN A 386 -12.46 7.45 -5.52
CA ASN A 386 -13.37 6.31 -5.44
C ASN A 386 -14.05 5.96 -6.78
N ASP A 387 -13.35 6.19 -7.90
CA ASP A 387 -13.82 5.85 -9.25
C ASP A 387 -13.35 4.47 -9.73
N LYS A 388 -12.58 3.73 -8.90
CA LYS A 388 -11.95 2.42 -9.13
C LYS A 388 -10.80 2.42 -10.13
N ILE A 389 -10.33 3.58 -10.51
CA ILE A 389 -9.12 3.76 -11.31
C ILE A 389 -8.04 4.32 -10.38
N ASP A 390 -6.85 3.73 -10.39
CA ASP A 390 -5.79 4.23 -9.53
C ASP A 390 -5.17 5.52 -10.10
N GLU A 391 -5.05 6.53 -9.25
CA GLU A 391 -4.11 7.62 -9.44
C GLU A 391 -2.72 7.22 -8.98
N VAL A 392 -1.74 8.00 -9.40
CA VAL A 392 -0.33 7.82 -9.02
C VAL A 392 0.15 8.99 -8.20
N VAL A 393 0.70 8.70 -7.04
CA VAL A 393 1.49 9.64 -6.23
C VAL A 393 2.94 9.18 -6.28
N VAL A 394 3.84 10.07 -6.66
CA VAL A 394 5.27 9.78 -6.79
C VAL A 394 6.11 10.96 -6.38
N SER A 395 7.20 10.72 -5.69
CA SER A 395 8.15 11.75 -5.27
C SER A 395 9.30 11.87 -6.27
N GLY A 396 9.83 13.08 -6.45
CA GLY A 396 10.96 13.36 -7.33
C GLY A 396 12.04 14.19 -6.64
N PHE A 397 13.30 13.85 -6.91
CA PHE A 397 14.45 14.64 -6.48
C PHE A 397 15.21 15.16 -7.69
N ASP A 398 15.43 16.45 -7.75
CA ASP A 398 16.41 17.03 -8.68
C ASP A 398 17.80 17.02 -8.03
N ILE A 399 18.68 16.12 -8.49
CA ILE A 399 20.03 15.92 -7.93
C ILE A 399 21.06 16.60 -8.87
N GLY A 400 20.92 17.89 -9.10
CA GLY A 400 21.97 18.68 -9.77
C GLY A 400 23.10 19.08 -8.82
N VAL A 401 24.27 19.41 -9.38
CA VAL A 401 25.44 19.83 -8.57
C VAL A 401 25.14 21.06 -7.71
N SER A 402 24.33 21.99 -8.22
CA SER A 402 23.91 23.20 -7.48
C SER A 402 23.00 22.88 -6.31
N GLN A 403 22.09 21.92 -6.48
CA GLN A 403 21.18 21.46 -5.43
C GLN A 403 21.95 20.74 -4.32
N ILE A 404 22.95 19.90 -4.68
CA ILE A 404 23.83 19.26 -3.70
C ILE A 404 24.61 20.28 -2.88
N ILE A 405 25.19 21.30 -3.53
CA ILE A 405 25.91 22.35 -2.81
C ILE A 405 24.95 23.14 -1.91
N GLY A 406 23.77 23.47 -2.40
CA GLY A 406 22.73 24.13 -1.61
C GLY A 406 22.34 23.30 -0.40
N ALA A 407 22.05 22.02 -0.59
CA ALA A 407 21.69 21.06 0.43
C ALA A 407 22.79 20.89 1.50
N LEU A 408 24.06 20.83 1.09
CA LEU A 408 25.20 20.77 2.00
C LEU A 408 25.34 22.03 2.89
N LEU A 409 24.80 23.17 2.43
CA LEU A 409 24.84 24.43 3.19
C LEU A 409 23.60 24.63 4.06
N SER A 410 22.42 24.23 3.58
CA SER A 410 21.13 24.38 4.30
C SER A 410 20.86 23.23 5.27
N GLY A 411 21.38 22.01 5.01
CA GLY A 411 21.01 20.80 5.73
C GLY A 411 19.66 20.21 5.27
N SER A 412 19.12 20.68 4.14
CA SER A 412 17.86 20.19 3.58
C SER A 412 17.88 20.15 2.06
N ILE A 413 16.98 19.36 1.48
CA ILE A 413 16.73 19.27 0.04
C ILE A 413 15.23 19.23 -0.22
N ASP A 414 14.79 20.00 -1.21
CA ASP A 414 13.40 19.95 -1.65
C ASP A 414 13.12 18.69 -2.45
N GLN A 415 12.00 18.07 -2.15
CA GLN A 415 11.45 16.92 -2.84
C GLN A 415 10.09 17.31 -3.41
N ASP A 416 9.91 17.13 -4.71
CA ASP A 416 8.61 17.33 -5.33
C ASP A 416 7.75 16.08 -5.15
N VAL A 417 6.46 16.30 -4.89
CA VAL A 417 5.43 15.26 -4.84
C VAL A 417 4.49 15.49 -6.02
N TYR A 418 4.48 14.56 -6.96
CA TYR A 418 3.69 14.63 -8.19
C TYR A 418 2.47 13.72 -8.09
N VAL A 419 1.34 14.20 -8.58
CA VAL A 419 0.10 13.42 -8.66
C VAL A 419 -0.34 13.36 -10.12
N PHE A 420 -0.57 12.13 -10.59
CA PHE A 420 -1.02 11.85 -11.95
C PHE A 420 -2.36 11.13 -11.90
N LYS A 421 -3.36 11.68 -12.58
CA LYS A 421 -4.67 11.06 -12.79
C LYS A 421 -4.75 10.51 -14.20
N MET A 422 -5.22 9.27 -14.34
CA MET A 422 -5.41 8.61 -15.63
C MET A 422 -6.58 9.24 -16.40
N ASP A 423 -6.44 9.38 -17.72
CA ASP A 423 -7.52 9.84 -18.58
C ASP A 423 -8.47 8.70 -19.01
N ALA A 424 -9.58 9.05 -19.65
CA ALA A 424 -10.56 8.08 -20.14
C ALA A 424 -10.03 7.10 -21.23
N ASN A 425 -8.79 7.28 -21.71
CA ASN A 425 -8.12 6.39 -22.65
C ASN A 425 -7.06 5.54 -21.95
N SER A 426 -7.11 5.41 -20.64
CA SER A 426 -6.14 4.69 -19.81
C SER A 426 -4.71 5.19 -19.97
N LYS A 427 -4.53 6.52 -20.03
CA LYS A 427 -3.22 7.16 -20.15
C LYS A 427 -2.98 8.17 -19.07
N PHE A 428 -1.80 8.14 -18.50
CA PHE A 428 -1.31 9.21 -17.64
C PHE A 428 -0.86 10.41 -18.48
N PRO A 429 -1.11 11.63 -18.02
CA PRO A 429 -0.69 12.84 -18.73
C PRO A 429 0.84 12.98 -18.73
N LYS A 430 1.38 13.71 -19.70
CA LYS A 430 2.83 13.99 -19.79
C LYS A 430 3.35 14.90 -18.67
N LYS A 431 2.48 15.65 -18.03
CA LYS A 431 2.77 16.50 -16.87
C LYS A 431 1.83 16.08 -15.76
N ALA A 432 2.32 16.09 -14.54
CA ALA A 432 1.50 15.84 -13.36
C ALA A 432 0.27 16.77 -13.36
N ASN A 433 -0.85 16.25 -12.87
CA ASN A 433 -2.06 17.03 -12.64
C ASN A 433 -1.84 18.03 -11.51
N GLU A 434 -1.02 17.64 -10.54
CA GLU A 434 -0.67 18.44 -9.38
C GLU A 434 0.77 18.16 -8.94
N SER A 435 1.41 19.18 -8.36
CA SER A 435 2.76 19.08 -7.83
C SER A 435 2.86 19.95 -6.59
N GLU A 436 3.30 19.35 -5.48
CA GLU A 436 3.57 19.99 -4.21
C GLU A 436 5.01 19.73 -3.79
N GLN A 437 5.54 20.52 -2.85
CA GLN A 437 6.90 20.36 -2.34
C GLN A 437 6.91 20.01 -0.88
N VAL A 438 7.81 19.13 -0.52
CA VAL A 438 8.17 18.78 0.86
C VAL A 438 9.66 18.92 1.05
N GLU A 439 10.09 19.22 2.26
CA GLU A 439 11.51 19.36 2.61
C GLU A 439 12.01 18.09 3.29
N LEU A 440 13.13 17.56 2.79
CA LEU A 440 13.85 16.47 3.41
C LEU A 440 15.05 17.04 4.17
N ASN A 441 15.01 16.96 5.50
CA ASN A 441 16.08 17.44 6.36
C ASN A 441 17.16 16.38 6.56
N PHE A 442 18.43 16.78 6.56
CA PHE A 442 19.56 15.88 6.87
C PHE A 442 20.66 16.60 7.64
N SER A 443 21.41 15.82 8.41
CA SER A 443 22.55 16.31 9.19
C SER A 443 23.85 15.66 8.73
N LEU A 444 24.76 16.46 8.20
CA LEU A 444 26.09 16.00 7.79
C LEU A 444 26.96 15.57 8.98
N THR A 445 26.71 16.13 10.15
CA THR A 445 27.52 15.86 11.35
C THR A 445 27.12 14.57 12.04
N SER A 446 25.83 14.24 12.07
CA SER A 446 25.31 12.99 12.65
C SER A 446 25.13 11.87 11.62
N GLY A 447 25.15 12.19 10.32
CA GLY A 447 24.82 11.25 9.25
C GLY A 447 23.33 10.86 9.22
N GLN A 448 22.48 11.61 9.93
CA GLN A 448 21.03 11.39 9.96
C GLN A 448 20.37 12.07 8.77
N SER A 449 19.39 11.42 8.19
CA SER A 449 18.49 12.03 7.21
C SER A 449 17.04 11.76 7.63
N GLY A 450 16.22 12.80 7.62
CA GLY A 450 14.79 12.68 7.78
C GLY A 450 14.12 12.12 6.54
N GLU A 451 12.90 11.68 6.67
CA GLU A 451 12.01 11.33 5.58
C GLU A 451 10.75 12.19 5.69
N PRO A 452 10.35 12.95 4.66
CA PRO A 452 9.16 13.76 4.74
C PRO A 452 7.90 12.89 4.80
N ILE A 453 6.86 13.40 5.45
CA ILE A 453 5.56 12.75 5.44
C ILE A 453 4.91 13.01 4.08
N VAL A 454 4.57 11.93 3.38
CA VAL A 454 3.70 11.91 2.21
C VAL A 454 2.68 10.79 2.44
N ALA A 455 1.46 11.14 2.82
CA ALA A 455 0.43 10.16 3.15
C ALA A 455 -0.90 10.51 2.47
N LEU A 456 -1.78 9.52 2.38
CA LEU A 456 -3.13 9.63 1.83
C LEU A 456 -4.10 9.08 2.86
N ALA A 457 -5.21 9.78 3.11
CA ALA A 457 -6.21 9.41 4.11
C ALA A 457 -7.57 9.97 3.75
N ASP A 458 -8.64 9.24 3.95
CA ASP A 458 -10.02 9.76 3.90
C ASP A 458 -10.42 10.24 5.31
N ILE A 459 -9.95 11.44 5.66
CA ILE A 459 -10.11 12.01 7.02
C ILE A 459 -11.54 12.48 7.27
N ASN A 460 -12.21 12.95 6.23
CA ASN A 460 -13.54 13.52 6.34
C ASN A 460 -14.66 12.51 6.04
N GLY A 461 -14.33 11.28 5.61
CA GLY A 461 -15.27 10.19 5.33
C GLY A 461 -16.13 10.42 4.08
N ASP A 462 -15.69 11.27 3.13
CA ASP A 462 -16.45 11.57 1.92
C ASP A 462 -16.11 10.63 0.74
N GLY A 463 -15.15 9.73 0.92
CA GLY A 463 -14.67 8.77 -0.06
C GLY A 463 -13.55 9.30 -0.95
N PHE A 464 -13.17 10.57 -0.84
CA PHE A 464 -11.98 11.12 -1.47
C PHE A 464 -10.83 11.14 -0.46
N LYS A 465 -9.62 10.79 -0.90
CA LYS A 465 -8.47 10.82 0.00
C LYS A 465 -7.84 12.21 0.03
N GLU A 466 -7.56 12.71 1.23
CA GLU A 466 -6.72 13.88 1.45
C GLU A 466 -5.25 13.55 1.22
N LEU A 467 -4.47 14.52 0.73
CA LEU A 467 -3.02 14.45 0.67
C LEU A 467 -2.41 15.16 1.89
N LEU A 468 -1.61 14.41 2.66
CA LEU A 468 -0.93 14.88 3.86
C LEU A 468 0.55 15.06 3.57
N LEU A 469 1.07 16.26 3.79
CA LEU A 469 2.46 16.61 3.54
C LEU A 469 3.07 17.34 4.75
N SER A 470 4.29 16.97 5.15
CA SER A 470 5.06 17.75 6.11
C SER A 470 5.49 19.09 5.50
N ASP A 471 5.37 20.19 6.27
CA ASP A 471 5.77 21.54 5.86
C ASP A 471 6.96 22.09 6.68
N SER A 472 7.10 21.60 7.89
CA SER A 472 8.18 21.92 8.83
C SER A 472 8.28 20.80 9.86
N ASP A 473 9.07 20.99 10.91
CA ASP A 473 9.21 20.00 12.00
C ASP A 473 7.94 19.88 12.87
N ASP A 474 6.97 20.78 12.72
CA ASP A 474 5.78 20.85 13.57
C ASP A 474 4.47 21.12 12.82
N THR A 475 4.48 21.13 11.51
CA THR A 475 3.29 21.44 10.70
C THR A 475 3.02 20.37 9.65
N LEU A 476 1.84 19.76 9.70
CA LEU A 476 1.30 18.87 8.68
C LEU A 476 0.26 19.64 7.86
N LYS A 477 0.49 19.76 6.55
CA LYS A 477 -0.49 20.28 5.57
C LYS A 477 -1.42 19.15 5.12
N ILE A 478 -2.71 19.43 5.06
CA ILE A 478 -3.75 18.50 4.62
C ILE A 478 -4.51 19.17 3.48
N PHE A 479 -4.37 18.63 2.28
CA PHE A 479 -5.05 19.08 1.07
C PHE A 479 -6.27 18.19 0.84
N VAL A 480 -7.46 18.79 0.87
CA VAL A 480 -8.74 18.06 0.76
C VAL A 480 -8.88 17.45 -0.64
N GLY A 481 -9.23 16.17 -0.67
CA GLY A 481 -9.54 15.42 -1.88
C GLY A 481 -10.76 15.98 -2.59
N GLN A 482 -10.76 15.93 -3.92
CA GLN A 482 -11.89 16.43 -4.72
C GLN A 482 -11.95 15.75 -6.09
N SER A 483 -13.15 15.73 -6.66
CA SER A 483 -13.36 15.22 -8.01
C SER A 483 -12.79 16.17 -9.08
N GLY A 484 -12.43 15.62 -10.24
CA GLY A 484 -12.01 16.40 -11.41
C GLY A 484 -10.55 16.19 -11.79
N SER A 485 -10.02 17.12 -12.60
CA SER A 485 -8.64 17.01 -13.12
C SER A 485 -7.56 17.43 -12.12
N GLN A 486 -7.93 18.16 -11.08
CA GLN A 486 -7.09 18.47 -9.93
C GLN A 486 -7.62 17.69 -8.75
N PRO A 487 -6.91 16.64 -8.29
CA PRO A 487 -7.42 15.73 -7.26
C PRO A 487 -7.48 16.35 -5.86
N PHE A 488 -6.79 17.47 -5.63
CA PHE A 488 -6.72 18.12 -4.32
C PHE A 488 -7.09 19.61 -4.37
N SER A 489 -7.53 20.11 -3.23
CA SER A 489 -7.79 21.54 -3.03
C SER A 489 -6.48 22.35 -3.06
N ARG A 490 -6.52 23.58 -3.59
CA ARG A 490 -5.34 24.48 -3.61
C ARG A 490 -4.94 25.02 -2.24
N LYS A 491 -5.85 24.97 -1.27
CA LYS A 491 -5.60 25.44 0.10
C LYS A 491 -5.54 24.25 1.02
N SER A 492 -4.49 24.17 1.80
CA SER A 492 -4.36 23.15 2.84
C SER A 492 -4.97 23.60 4.16
N HIS A 493 -5.46 22.67 4.93
CA HIS A 493 -5.60 22.77 6.37
C HIS A 493 -4.25 22.50 7.03
N GLN A 494 -4.04 23.01 8.24
CA GLN A 494 -2.80 22.80 8.98
C GLN A 494 -3.11 22.14 10.31
N LEU A 495 -2.38 21.07 10.61
CA LEU A 495 -2.38 20.40 11.90
C LEU A 495 -0.99 20.57 12.52
N ASN A 496 -0.93 21.21 13.71
CA ASN A 496 0.33 21.56 14.35
C ASN A 496 0.63 20.63 15.53
N PHE A 497 1.72 19.88 15.42
CA PHE A 497 2.29 19.02 16.45
C PHE A 497 3.73 18.69 16.07
N THR A 498 4.54 18.17 17.00
CA THR A 498 5.89 17.73 16.66
C THR A 498 5.83 16.56 15.67
N LEU A 499 6.31 16.75 14.44
CA LEU A 499 6.36 15.70 13.42
C LEU A 499 7.52 14.74 13.72
N PRO A 500 7.38 13.43 13.39
CA PRO A 500 8.48 12.49 13.46
C PRO A 500 9.52 12.81 12.37
N THR A 501 10.80 12.60 12.69
CA THR A 501 11.89 12.77 11.72
C THR A 501 11.78 11.81 10.53
N GLU A 502 11.24 10.62 10.76
CA GLU A 502 10.95 9.64 9.71
C GLU A 502 9.45 9.66 9.40
N GLY A 503 9.07 10.12 8.21
CA GLY A 503 7.66 10.24 7.79
C GLY A 503 6.89 8.92 7.82
N SER A 504 7.57 7.79 7.68
CA SER A 504 7.00 6.44 7.85
C SER A 504 6.50 6.13 9.28
N MET A 505 6.83 6.99 10.26
CA MET A 505 6.32 6.91 11.63
C MET A 505 4.94 7.56 11.81
N LEU A 506 4.39 8.16 10.76
CA LEU A 506 2.97 8.51 10.66
C LEU A 506 2.27 7.43 9.85
N SER A 507 1.24 6.83 10.43
CA SER A 507 0.37 5.86 9.75
C SER A 507 -1.09 6.31 9.83
N VAL A 508 -1.88 5.79 8.90
CA VAL A 508 -3.29 6.13 8.72
C VAL A 508 -4.14 4.89 8.94
N SER A 509 -5.21 5.00 9.70
CA SER A 509 -6.16 3.91 9.94
C SER A 509 -7.41 4.43 10.63
N ASP A 510 -8.58 3.97 10.25
CA ASP A 510 -9.81 4.15 11.02
C ASP A 510 -9.74 3.28 12.30
N VAL A 511 -9.31 3.88 13.42
CA VAL A 511 -9.06 3.20 14.70
C VAL A 511 -10.36 2.99 15.47
N ASN A 512 -11.27 3.97 15.40
CA ASN A 512 -12.53 3.95 16.16
C ASN A 512 -13.68 3.27 15.41
N GLY A 513 -13.53 2.99 14.10
CA GLY A 513 -14.53 2.30 13.27
C GLY A 513 -15.66 3.22 12.80
N ASP A 514 -15.44 4.53 12.69
CA ASP A 514 -16.45 5.51 12.28
C ASP A 514 -16.48 5.78 10.77
N GLY A 515 -15.56 5.18 10.02
CA GLY A 515 -15.45 5.28 8.57
C GLY A 515 -14.57 6.44 8.11
N ARG A 516 -13.86 7.10 9.02
CA ARG A 516 -12.85 8.13 8.75
C ARG A 516 -11.48 7.63 9.14
N ASP A 517 -10.50 8.05 8.39
CA ASP A 517 -9.12 7.70 8.71
C ASP A 517 -8.59 8.61 9.83
N ASP A 518 -8.01 7.99 10.85
CA ASP A 518 -7.31 8.62 11.96
C ASP A 518 -5.80 8.64 11.69
N LEU A 519 -5.06 9.54 12.37
CA LEU A 519 -3.61 9.61 12.25
C LEU A 519 -2.94 9.05 13.52
N LEU A 520 -2.11 8.04 13.33
CA LEU A 520 -1.29 7.44 14.38
C LEU A 520 0.15 7.86 14.18
N VAL A 521 0.70 8.60 15.14
CA VAL A 521 2.05 9.13 15.12
C VAL A 521 2.87 8.55 16.26
N GLN A 522 4.07 8.17 15.95
CA GLN A 522 5.10 7.73 16.89
C GLN A 522 6.45 8.32 16.50
N TYR A 523 7.47 8.09 17.30
CA TYR A 523 8.76 8.71 17.13
C TYR A 523 9.86 7.64 17.13
N GLY A 524 10.79 7.77 16.17
CA GLY A 524 11.87 6.83 15.94
C GLY A 524 13.14 7.18 16.70
N ARG A 525 14.22 6.44 16.43
CA ARG A 525 15.53 6.62 17.10
C ARG A 525 16.20 7.96 16.80
N GLN A 526 15.78 8.65 15.74
CA GLN A 526 16.31 9.97 15.36
C GLN A 526 15.63 11.10 16.13
N ASP A 527 14.49 10.83 16.75
CA ASP A 527 13.73 11.80 17.53
C ASP A 527 14.20 11.87 18.99
N ASP A 528 13.76 12.90 19.71
CA ASP A 528 14.07 13.08 21.12
C ASP A 528 13.67 11.84 21.95
N LYS A 529 14.53 11.41 22.87
CA LYS A 529 14.30 10.23 23.71
C LYS A 529 12.99 10.27 24.50
N ALA A 530 12.53 11.46 24.88
CA ALA A 530 11.26 11.63 25.58
C ALA A 530 10.06 11.28 24.68
N LEU A 531 10.20 11.46 23.37
CA LEU A 531 9.16 11.16 22.38
C LEU A 531 9.16 9.68 21.98
N GLN A 532 10.29 8.97 22.07
CA GLN A 532 10.40 7.56 21.64
C GLN A 532 9.52 6.58 22.44
N ARG A 533 8.86 7.05 23.50
CA ARG A 533 7.87 6.31 24.28
C ARG A 533 6.44 6.81 24.07
N GLN A 534 6.25 7.79 23.20
CA GLN A 534 4.95 8.40 22.98
C GLN A 534 4.23 7.80 21.80
N ILE A 535 2.97 7.44 22.02
CA ILE A 535 1.98 7.16 20.98
C ILE A 535 1.04 8.35 20.93
N HIS A 536 0.90 8.97 19.76
CA HIS A 536 0.05 10.13 19.54
C HIS A 536 -1.01 9.77 18.53
N LEU A 537 -2.27 9.77 18.93
CA LEU A 537 -3.42 9.42 18.10
C LEU A 537 -4.30 10.66 17.91
N PHE A 538 -4.52 11.00 16.66
CA PHE A 538 -5.47 12.03 16.25
C PHE A 538 -6.70 11.33 15.67
N ILE A 539 -7.80 11.39 16.40
CA ILE A 539 -9.11 10.87 15.95
C ILE A 539 -9.79 11.96 15.13
N ALA A 540 -10.14 11.64 13.88
CA ALA A 540 -10.89 12.53 13.00
C ALA A 540 -12.29 12.80 13.57
N ASP A 541 -12.76 14.05 13.51
CA ASP A 541 -14.04 14.50 14.08
C ASP A 541 -14.86 15.26 13.03
N ASP A 542 -16.19 15.51 13.31
CA ASP A 542 -17.11 16.17 12.39
C ASP A 542 -16.81 17.67 12.19
#